data_371bd91ed31477399325fee31da61c14
#
_entry.id   371bd91ed31477399325fee31da61c14
#
_cell.length_a   1.000
_cell.length_b   1.000
_cell.length_c   1.000
_cell.angle_alpha   90.00
_cell.angle_beta   90.00
_cell.angle_gamma   90.00
#
_symmetry.space_group_name_H-M   'P 1'
#
loop_
_entity.id
_entity.type
_entity.pdbx_description
1 polymer ?
#
loop_
_entity_poly.entity_id
_entity_poly.type
_entity_poly.pdbx_seq_one_letter_code
_entity_poly.pdbx_strand_id
1 'polypeptide(L)'
;MKILAGTFKNQSIIINPRFLYRPTTSIVRKSLFDALRSLENKDFLDLYAGSGIVGFEASSRGANTVTFIEMNKQHMSQIRKSAESINYNHFNFLVRDSLRFLKKCDKYDVIFADPPYGLANLSALIDLACKKLNPGGIFVLECSKNESLAGYHKIGKFGDTQLLYWQI
;
A
#
# COMPACT_ATOMS: atom_id res chain seq x y z
N MET A 1 2.03 -14.88 -5.36
CA MET A 1 1.59 -13.79 -6.28
C MET A 1 2.80 -13.28 -7.04
N LYS A 2 2.57 -12.62 -8.21
CA LYS A 2 3.68 -12.10 -9.03
C LYS A 2 3.63 -10.57 -9.12
N ILE A 3 4.80 -9.95 -9.21
CA ILE A 3 4.99 -8.53 -9.55
C ILE A 3 4.64 -8.35 -11.04
N LEU A 4 3.86 -7.30 -11.36
CA LEU A 4 3.26 -7.13 -12.69
C LEU A 4 4.17 -6.41 -13.69
N ALA A 5 4.96 -5.45 -13.20
CA ALA A 5 5.77 -4.58 -14.05
C ALA A 5 7.05 -4.10 -13.33
N GLY A 6 7.92 -3.41 -14.06
CA GLY A 6 9.14 -2.82 -13.55
C GLY A 6 10.32 -3.79 -13.49
N THR A 7 11.34 -3.42 -12.74
CA THR A 7 12.64 -4.15 -12.67
C THR A 7 12.49 -5.60 -12.18
N PHE A 8 11.53 -5.84 -11.27
CA PHE A 8 11.29 -7.17 -10.67
C PHE A 8 10.06 -7.89 -11.26
N LYS A 9 9.64 -7.50 -12.48
CA LYS A 9 8.51 -8.14 -13.17
C LYS A 9 8.63 -9.66 -13.17
N ASN A 10 7.49 -10.34 -12.93
CA ASN A 10 7.33 -11.79 -12.85
C ASN A 10 8.00 -12.46 -11.63
N GLN A 11 8.71 -11.75 -10.78
CA GLN A 11 9.17 -12.30 -9.51
C GLN A 11 7.97 -12.67 -8.63
N SER A 12 8.06 -13.82 -7.98
CA SER A 12 7.02 -14.33 -7.10
C SER A 12 7.26 -13.91 -5.68
N ILE A 13 6.26 -13.37 -5.02
CA ILE A 13 6.27 -13.20 -3.57
C ILE A 13 5.62 -14.42 -2.90
N ILE A 14 6.10 -14.73 -1.70
CA ILE A 14 5.60 -15.83 -0.89
C ILE A 14 4.19 -15.49 -0.38
N ILE A 15 3.25 -16.42 -0.53
CA ILE A 15 1.91 -16.33 0.05
C ILE A 15 1.66 -17.57 0.87
N ASN A 16 1.28 -17.38 2.11
CA ASN A 16 0.82 -18.48 2.95
C ASN A 16 -0.72 -18.60 2.80
N PRO A 17 -1.22 -19.70 2.23
CA PRO A 17 -2.66 -19.88 2.02
C PRO A 17 -3.47 -19.96 3.34
N ARG A 18 -2.80 -20.13 4.48
CA ARG A 18 -3.44 -20.14 5.81
C ARG A 18 -3.75 -18.73 6.33
N PHE A 19 -3.19 -17.68 5.70
CA PHE A 19 -3.45 -16.32 6.13
C PHE A 19 -4.72 -15.79 5.50
N LEU A 20 -5.67 -15.42 6.36
CA LEU A 20 -6.96 -14.85 5.96
C LEU A 20 -6.79 -13.35 5.63
N TYR A 21 -6.10 -13.04 4.56
CA TYR A 21 -6.15 -11.69 3.97
C TYR A 21 -6.62 -11.80 2.51
N ARG A 22 -7.37 -10.81 2.07
CA ARG A 22 -7.78 -10.68 0.67
C ARG A 22 -6.69 -9.89 -0.06
N PRO A 23 -5.92 -10.53 -0.93
CA PRO A 23 -4.85 -9.79 -1.60
C PRO A 23 -5.44 -8.84 -2.64
N THR A 24 -4.89 -7.62 -2.73
CA THR A 24 -5.17 -6.68 -3.82
C THR A 24 -4.98 -7.39 -5.17
N THR A 25 -6.04 -7.46 -5.96
CA THR A 25 -6.03 -8.21 -7.23
C THR A 25 -5.09 -7.58 -8.26
N SER A 26 -4.70 -8.34 -9.29
CA SER A 26 -3.84 -7.82 -10.36
C SER A 26 -4.47 -6.66 -11.12
N ILE A 27 -5.80 -6.67 -11.29
CA ILE A 27 -6.55 -5.59 -11.96
C ILE A 27 -6.50 -4.31 -11.12
N VAL A 28 -6.76 -4.43 -9.81
CA VAL A 28 -6.70 -3.28 -8.88
C VAL A 28 -5.29 -2.72 -8.82
N ARG A 29 -4.26 -3.57 -8.67
CA ARG A 29 -2.86 -3.13 -8.66
C ARG A 29 -2.46 -2.45 -9.97
N LYS A 30 -2.82 -3.02 -11.12
CA LYS A 30 -2.57 -2.37 -12.42
C LYS A 30 -3.16 -0.96 -12.45
N SER A 31 -4.44 -0.82 -12.10
CA SER A 31 -5.12 0.49 -12.08
C SER A 31 -4.50 1.46 -11.08
N LEU A 32 -4.13 0.98 -9.88
CA LEU A 32 -3.44 1.78 -8.87
C LEU A 32 -2.17 2.42 -9.44
N PHE A 33 -1.28 1.60 -9.99
CA PHE A 33 0.01 2.08 -10.48
C PHE A 33 -0.08 2.85 -11.80
N ASP A 34 -1.05 2.55 -12.67
CA ASP A 34 -1.34 3.38 -13.84
C ASP A 34 -1.79 4.80 -13.44
N ALA A 35 -2.52 4.91 -12.31
CA ALA A 35 -2.94 6.20 -11.78
C ALA A 35 -1.81 6.99 -11.10
N LEU A 36 -0.90 6.31 -10.41
CA LEU A 36 0.24 6.92 -9.73
C LEU A 36 1.34 7.39 -10.71
N ARG A 37 1.33 6.88 -11.95
CA ARG A 37 2.34 7.18 -12.98
C ARG A 37 3.75 6.77 -12.54
N SER A 38 4.71 7.72 -12.50
CA SER A 38 6.09 7.45 -12.08
C SER A 38 6.23 7.45 -10.56
N LEU A 39 6.96 6.45 -10.05
CA LEU A 39 7.38 6.38 -8.65
C LEU A 39 8.87 6.71 -8.46
N GLU A 40 9.54 7.13 -9.51
CA GLU A 40 10.95 7.48 -9.48
C GLU A 40 11.21 8.58 -8.45
N ASN A 41 12.17 8.35 -7.56
CA ASN A 41 12.50 9.22 -6.43
C ASN A 41 11.35 9.47 -5.42
N LYS A 42 10.36 8.58 -5.36
CA LYS A 42 9.22 8.68 -4.43
C LYS A 42 9.40 7.74 -3.25
N ASP A 43 9.12 8.25 -2.05
CA ASP A 43 9.01 7.44 -0.83
C ASP A 43 7.59 6.90 -0.70
N PHE A 44 7.49 5.57 -0.67
CA PHE A 44 6.22 4.85 -0.66
C PHE A 44 5.94 4.22 0.70
N LEU A 45 4.74 4.44 1.23
CA LEU A 45 4.26 3.83 2.48
C LEU A 45 3.11 2.86 2.17
N ASP A 46 3.29 1.59 2.53
CA ASP A 46 2.31 0.51 2.42
C ASP A 46 1.74 0.20 3.81
N LEU A 47 0.55 0.73 4.08
CA LEU A 47 -0.18 0.52 5.34
C LEU A 47 -1.08 -0.70 5.21
N TYR A 48 -1.18 -1.49 6.31
CA TYR A 48 -1.89 -2.78 6.30
C TYR A 48 -1.34 -3.72 5.23
N ALA A 49 -0.01 -3.82 5.16
CA ALA A 49 0.72 -4.38 4.02
C ALA A 49 0.37 -5.85 3.67
N GLY A 50 -0.17 -6.63 4.60
CA GLY A 50 -0.64 -8.01 4.36
C GLY A 50 0.44 -8.91 3.75
N SER A 51 0.36 -9.12 2.43
CA SER A 51 1.38 -9.87 1.67
C SER A 51 2.58 -9.03 1.25
N GLY A 52 2.48 -7.70 1.32
CA GLY A 52 3.47 -6.76 0.80
C GLY A 52 3.45 -6.57 -0.71
N ILE A 53 2.51 -7.18 -1.43
CA ILE A 53 2.54 -7.17 -2.91
C ILE A 53 2.49 -5.76 -3.50
N VAL A 54 1.79 -4.81 -2.86
CA VAL A 54 1.68 -3.43 -3.33
C VAL A 54 3.03 -2.72 -3.16
N GLY A 55 3.65 -2.81 -1.99
CA GLY A 55 4.98 -2.24 -1.76
C GLY A 55 6.07 -2.87 -2.64
N PHE A 56 6.02 -4.19 -2.89
CA PHE A 56 6.94 -4.84 -3.84
C PHE A 56 6.73 -4.38 -5.29
N GLU A 57 5.49 -4.16 -5.69
CA GLU A 57 5.19 -3.57 -6.99
C GLU A 57 5.72 -2.13 -7.09
N ALA A 58 5.59 -1.34 -6.00
CA ALA A 58 6.12 0.02 -5.92
C ALA A 58 7.66 0.04 -6.08
N SER A 59 8.38 -0.83 -5.37
CA SER A 59 9.84 -0.95 -5.51
C SER A 59 10.26 -1.33 -6.93
N SER A 60 9.52 -2.26 -7.56
CA SER A 60 9.76 -2.69 -8.94
C SER A 60 9.55 -1.57 -9.96
N ARG A 61 8.71 -0.59 -9.64
CA ARG A 61 8.41 0.59 -10.50
C ARG A 61 9.23 1.83 -10.16
N GLY A 62 10.30 1.66 -9.37
CA GLY A 62 11.30 2.69 -9.15
C GLY A 62 11.08 3.56 -7.91
N ALA A 63 10.25 3.16 -6.95
CA ALA A 63 10.17 3.86 -5.66
C ALA A 63 11.56 3.97 -5.02
N ASN A 64 11.87 5.13 -4.41
CA ASN A 64 13.14 5.36 -3.74
C ASN A 64 13.25 4.55 -2.45
N THR A 65 12.25 4.64 -1.59
CA THR A 65 12.11 3.80 -0.40
C THR A 65 10.71 3.18 -0.34
N VAL A 66 10.59 2.01 0.28
CA VAL A 66 9.30 1.38 0.54
C VAL A 66 9.23 0.97 2.00
N THR A 67 8.28 1.54 2.73
CA THR A 67 8.03 1.23 4.14
C THR A 67 6.76 0.40 4.27
N PHE A 68 6.87 -0.81 4.81
CA PHE A 68 5.76 -1.70 5.11
C PHE A 68 5.35 -1.56 6.57
N ILE A 69 4.06 -1.32 6.81
CA ILE A 69 3.44 -1.33 8.14
C ILE A 69 2.43 -2.46 8.18
N GLU A 70 2.67 -3.41 9.06
CA GLU A 70 1.81 -4.57 9.26
C GLU A 70 1.80 -4.92 10.76
N MET A 71 0.63 -5.08 11.34
CA MET A 71 0.49 -5.37 12.77
C MET A 71 0.76 -6.85 13.09
N ASN A 72 0.43 -7.75 12.15
CA ASN A 72 0.63 -9.18 12.31
C ASN A 72 2.10 -9.56 12.07
N LYS A 73 2.75 -10.05 13.12
CA LYS A 73 4.17 -10.47 13.07
C LYS A 73 4.44 -11.59 12.04
N GLN A 74 3.49 -12.49 11.84
CA GLN A 74 3.65 -13.59 10.88
C GLN A 74 3.57 -13.08 9.42
N HIS A 75 2.65 -12.15 9.14
CA HIS A 75 2.59 -11.48 7.83
C HIS A 75 3.89 -10.70 7.57
N MET A 76 4.35 -9.92 8.54
CA MET A 76 5.61 -9.18 8.39
C MET A 76 6.82 -10.11 8.18
N SER A 77 6.88 -11.24 8.87
CA SER A 77 7.94 -12.24 8.63
C SER A 77 7.91 -12.78 7.21
N GLN A 78 6.72 -12.97 6.64
CA GLN A 78 6.55 -13.43 5.27
C GLN A 78 6.96 -12.34 4.25
N ILE A 79 6.63 -11.06 4.52
CA ILE A 79 7.08 -9.92 3.70
C ILE A 79 8.62 -9.90 3.67
N ARG A 80 9.28 -10.01 4.84
CA ARG A 80 10.76 -10.06 4.91
C ARG A 80 11.35 -11.19 4.09
N LYS A 81 10.81 -12.41 4.20
CA LYS A 81 11.25 -13.56 3.39
C LYS A 81 11.07 -13.34 1.89
N SER A 82 9.98 -12.70 1.49
CA SER A 82 9.76 -12.34 0.08
C SER A 82 10.80 -11.32 -0.40
N ALA A 83 11.17 -10.36 0.45
CA ALA A 83 12.17 -9.36 0.15
C ALA A 83 13.57 -9.92 -0.11
N GLU A 84 13.94 -11.05 0.52
CA GLU A 84 15.25 -11.70 0.34
C GLU A 84 15.54 -12.09 -1.13
N SER A 85 14.50 -12.32 -1.92
CA SER A 85 14.62 -12.65 -3.34
C SER A 85 14.64 -11.42 -4.27
N ILE A 86 14.43 -10.22 -3.71
CA ILE A 86 14.31 -8.98 -4.47
C ILE A 86 15.58 -8.14 -4.23
N ASN A 87 16.31 -7.87 -5.28
CA ASN A 87 17.54 -7.06 -5.21
C ASN A 87 17.21 -5.57 -5.06
N TYR A 88 16.74 -5.18 -3.87
CA TYR A 88 16.36 -3.82 -3.51
C TYR A 88 16.65 -3.57 -2.03
N ASN A 89 17.48 -2.58 -1.72
CA ASN A 89 18.06 -2.38 -0.39
C ASN A 89 17.36 -1.31 0.45
N HIS A 90 16.27 -0.70 -0.05
CA HIS A 90 15.60 0.43 0.60
C HIS A 90 14.21 0.05 1.17
N PHE A 91 14.07 -1.20 1.63
CA PHE A 91 12.90 -1.65 2.34
C PHE A 91 12.99 -1.35 3.84
N ASN A 92 11.91 -0.80 4.40
CA ASN A 92 11.70 -0.66 5.84
C ASN A 92 10.53 -1.55 6.27
N PHE A 93 10.71 -2.36 7.32
CA PHE A 93 9.72 -3.33 7.80
C PHE A 93 9.38 -3.06 9.25
N LEU A 94 8.17 -2.60 9.55
CA LEU A 94 7.74 -2.20 10.88
C LEU A 94 6.49 -2.97 11.32
N VAL A 95 6.62 -3.76 12.40
CA VAL A 95 5.47 -4.41 13.04
C VAL A 95 4.81 -3.38 13.95
N ARG A 96 3.78 -2.70 13.42
CA ARG A 96 3.07 -1.63 14.12
C ARG A 96 1.61 -1.52 13.67
N ASP A 97 0.79 -0.94 14.54
CA ASP A 97 -0.53 -0.44 14.18
C ASP A 97 -0.40 0.78 13.25
N SER A 98 -1.14 0.79 12.13
CA SER A 98 -1.05 1.82 11.09
C SER A 98 -1.44 3.21 11.58
N LEU A 99 -2.51 3.33 12.37
CA LEU A 99 -2.96 4.64 12.90
C LEU A 99 -1.98 5.20 13.93
N ARG A 100 -1.41 4.34 14.78
CA ARG A 100 -0.37 4.77 15.74
C ARG A 100 0.92 5.17 15.04
N PHE A 101 1.28 4.49 13.95
CA PHE A 101 2.44 4.83 13.15
C PHE A 101 2.26 6.20 12.49
N LEU A 102 1.13 6.44 11.82
CA LEU A 102 0.82 7.70 11.15
C LEU A 102 0.88 8.92 12.07
N LYS A 103 0.60 8.77 13.37
CA LYS A 103 0.68 9.90 14.31
C LYS A 103 2.09 10.46 14.47
N LYS A 104 3.14 9.65 14.25
CA LYS A 104 4.53 9.96 14.60
C LYS A 104 5.52 9.85 13.44
N CYS A 105 5.13 9.28 12.29
CA CYS A 105 6.03 9.09 11.15
C CYS A 105 6.34 10.41 10.44
N ASP A 106 7.38 10.37 9.60
CA ASP A 106 7.68 11.42 8.63
C ASP A 106 6.65 11.44 7.49
N LYS A 107 6.83 12.35 6.57
CA LYS A 107 5.99 12.48 5.38
C LYS A 107 6.45 11.55 4.26
N TYR A 108 5.52 11.17 3.39
CA TYR A 108 5.73 10.32 2.22
C TYR A 108 5.16 10.97 0.96
N ASP A 109 5.66 10.55 -0.19
CA ASP A 109 5.13 11.00 -1.48
C ASP A 109 3.89 10.21 -1.89
N VAL A 110 3.87 8.91 -1.54
CA VAL A 110 2.72 8.04 -1.79
C VAL A 110 2.43 7.23 -0.53
N ILE A 111 1.19 7.26 -0.11
CA ILE A 111 0.66 6.41 0.97
C ILE A 111 -0.45 5.55 0.37
N PHE A 112 -0.33 4.24 0.52
CA PHE A 112 -1.38 3.27 0.19
C PHE A 112 -1.90 2.61 1.45
N ALA A 113 -3.20 2.36 1.53
CA ALA A 113 -3.82 1.63 2.62
C ALA A 113 -4.92 0.69 2.10
N ASP A 114 -4.89 -0.57 2.55
CA ASP A 114 -5.95 -1.56 2.36
C ASP A 114 -6.37 -2.13 3.74
N PRO A 115 -7.07 -1.32 4.56
CA PRO A 115 -7.49 -1.76 5.88
C PRO A 115 -8.54 -2.88 5.80
N PRO A 116 -8.65 -3.74 6.82
CA PRO A 116 -9.69 -4.76 6.87
C PRO A 116 -11.08 -4.12 6.78
N TYR A 117 -12.00 -4.76 6.06
CA TYR A 117 -13.38 -4.30 5.95
C TYR A 117 -14.02 -4.11 7.32
N GLY A 118 -14.79 -3.03 7.48
CA GLY A 118 -15.43 -2.69 8.74
C GLY A 118 -14.50 -1.99 9.74
N LEU A 119 -13.33 -1.50 9.30
CA LEU A 119 -12.53 -0.63 10.15
C LEU A 119 -13.37 0.58 10.59
N ALA A 120 -13.60 0.70 11.90
CA ALA A 120 -14.54 1.65 12.48
C ALA A 120 -14.20 3.14 12.29
N ASN A 121 -12.99 3.45 11.77
CA ASN A 121 -12.53 4.84 11.71
C ASN A 121 -11.71 5.17 10.45
N LEU A 122 -12.31 4.95 9.28
CA LEU A 122 -11.69 5.31 8.00
C LEU A 122 -11.44 6.82 7.89
N SER A 123 -12.31 7.66 8.47
CA SER A 123 -12.12 9.12 8.46
C SER A 123 -10.82 9.52 9.17
N ALA A 124 -10.54 8.93 10.34
CA ALA A 124 -9.28 9.21 11.04
C ALA A 124 -8.05 8.71 10.27
N LEU A 125 -8.16 7.58 9.55
CA LEU A 125 -7.09 7.10 8.68
C LEU A 125 -6.82 8.10 7.55
N ILE A 126 -7.87 8.59 6.88
CA ILE A 126 -7.77 9.57 5.80
C ILE A 126 -7.11 10.85 6.31
N ASP A 127 -7.61 11.41 7.41
CA ASP A 127 -7.09 12.65 8.00
C ASP A 127 -5.62 12.55 8.38
N LEU A 128 -5.22 11.43 9.00
CA LEU A 128 -3.84 11.19 9.39
C LEU A 128 -2.94 10.99 8.16
N ALA A 129 -3.38 10.19 7.19
CA ALA A 129 -2.61 9.92 5.98
C ALA A 129 -2.40 11.19 5.16
N CYS A 130 -3.44 11.99 4.94
CA CYS A 130 -3.32 13.26 4.21
C CYS A 130 -2.35 14.25 4.88
N LYS A 131 -2.33 14.32 6.22
CA LYS A 131 -1.36 15.15 6.97
C LYS A 131 0.10 14.67 6.83
N LYS A 132 0.30 13.42 6.42
CA LYS A 132 1.61 12.78 6.25
C LYS A 132 2.06 12.71 4.80
N LEU A 133 1.40 13.43 3.90
CA LEU A 133 1.85 13.59 2.53
C LEU A 133 2.85 14.74 2.40
N ASN A 134 3.84 14.55 1.56
CA ASN A 134 4.66 15.63 1.02
C ASN A 134 3.81 16.53 0.10
N PRO A 135 4.20 17.78 -0.17
CA PRO A 135 3.55 18.61 -1.20
C PRO A 135 3.48 17.87 -2.54
N GLY A 136 2.30 17.79 -3.14
CA GLY A 136 2.04 17.02 -4.36
C GLY A 136 1.92 15.51 -4.14
N GLY A 137 1.98 15.04 -2.90
CA GLY A 137 1.85 13.64 -2.54
C GLY A 137 0.41 13.10 -2.71
N ILE A 138 0.29 11.79 -2.77
CA ILE A 138 -0.98 11.09 -3.04
C ILE A 138 -1.23 10.04 -1.96
N PHE A 139 -2.41 10.09 -1.34
CA PHE A 139 -2.94 8.99 -0.53
C PHE A 139 -3.96 8.21 -1.34
N VAL A 140 -3.86 6.87 -1.30
CA VAL A 140 -4.79 5.95 -1.96
C VAL A 140 -5.35 4.97 -0.93
N LEU A 141 -6.66 4.92 -0.82
CA LEU A 141 -7.38 3.98 0.03
C LEU A 141 -8.09 2.94 -0.84
N GLU A 142 -7.79 1.66 -0.61
CA GLU A 142 -8.63 0.55 -1.06
C GLU A 142 -9.68 0.27 0.01
N CYS A 143 -10.97 0.26 -0.36
CA CYS A 143 -12.07 -0.01 0.56
C CYS A 143 -13.26 -0.66 -0.16
N SER A 144 -14.27 -1.09 0.61
CA SER A 144 -15.52 -1.60 0.04
C SER A 144 -16.21 -0.53 -0.82
N LYS A 145 -16.81 -0.94 -1.93
CA LYS A 145 -17.64 -0.06 -2.78
C LYS A 145 -18.83 0.58 -2.04
N ASN A 146 -19.20 0.01 -0.90
CA ASN A 146 -20.33 0.48 -0.08
C ASN A 146 -19.91 1.60 0.88
N GLU A 147 -18.60 1.88 1.02
CA GLU A 147 -18.11 2.99 1.83
C GLU A 147 -18.41 4.33 1.12
N SER A 148 -19.11 5.21 1.83
CA SER A 148 -19.40 6.58 1.36
C SER A 148 -18.46 7.56 2.07
N LEU A 149 -17.38 7.91 1.40
CA LEU A 149 -16.34 8.80 1.89
C LEU A 149 -16.29 10.07 1.04
N ALA A 150 -15.75 11.15 1.57
CA ALA A 150 -15.68 12.44 0.89
C ALA A 150 -14.23 12.93 0.72
N GLY A 151 -14.07 13.99 -0.08
CA GLY A 151 -12.80 14.72 -0.22
C GLY A 151 -11.79 14.09 -1.19
N TYR A 152 -12.07 12.94 -1.77
CA TYR A 152 -11.23 12.38 -2.83
C TYR A 152 -11.43 13.11 -4.17
N HIS A 153 -10.37 13.21 -4.97
CA HIS A 153 -10.43 13.83 -6.31
C HIS A 153 -10.60 12.81 -7.43
N LYS A 154 -10.35 11.51 -7.16
CA LYS A 154 -10.44 10.42 -8.15
C LYS A 154 -10.94 9.15 -7.50
N ILE A 155 -11.70 8.37 -8.25
CA ILE A 155 -12.22 7.05 -7.84
C ILE A 155 -12.01 6.02 -8.95
N GLY A 156 -11.64 4.79 -8.59
CA GLY A 156 -11.65 3.61 -9.44
C GLY A 156 -12.52 2.53 -8.80
N LYS A 157 -13.44 1.92 -9.54
CA LYS A 157 -14.36 0.86 -9.03
C LYS A 157 -14.03 -0.50 -9.64
N PHE A 158 -13.94 -1.55 -8.80
CA PHE A 158 -13.51 -2.90 -9.20
C PHE A 158 -14.32 -3.96 -8.45
N GLY A 159 -15.43 -4.41 -9.03
CA GLY A 159 -16.32 -5.39 -8.38
C GLY A 159 -16.86 -4.88 -7.04
N ASP A 160 -16.39 -5.46 -5.94
CA ASP A 160 -16.81 -5.11 -4.57
C ASP A 160 -15.87 -4.14 -3.87
N THR A 161 -14.79 -3.73 -4.52
CA THR A 161 -13.82 -2.78 -3.97
C THR A 161 -13.71 -1.51 -4.82
N GLN A 162 -13.21 -0.45 -4.21
CA GLN A 162 -12.89 0.83 -4.87
C GLN A 162 -11.55 1.37 -4.38
N LEU A 163 -10.88 2.12 -5.25
CA LEU A 163 -9.71 2.93 -4.94
C LEU A 163 -10.12 4.39 -4.91
N LEU A 164 -9.89 5.05 -3.80
CA LEU A 164 -10.14 6.48 -3.60
C LEU A 164 -8.80 7.21 -3.45
N TYR A 165 -8.66 8.36 -4.10
CA TYR A 165 -7.40 9.10 -4.18
C TYR A 165 -7.55 10.51 -3.61
N TRP A 166 -6.66 10.90 -2.70
CA TRP A 166 -6.49 12.26 -2.18
C TRP A 166 -5.12 12.78 -2.58
N GLN A 167 -5.05 14.01 -3.02
CA GLN A 167 -3.80 14.69 -3.37
C GLN A 167 -3.74 16.05 -2.68
N ILE A 168 -2.57 16.45 -2.19
CA ILE A 168 -2.35 17.74 -1.53
C ILE A 168 -1.26 18.55 -2.24
#